data_4513eb56e5308e57fae7f36662d50491
#
_entry.id   4513eb56e5308e57fae7f36662d50491
#
_cell.length_a   1.000
_cell.length_b   1.000
_cell.length_c   1.000
_cell.angle_alpha   90.00
_cell.angle_beta   90.00
_cell.angle_gamma   90.00
#
_symmetry.space_group_name_H-M   'P 1'
#
loop_
_entity.id
_entity.type
_entity.pdbx_description
1 polymer ?
#
loop_
_entity_poly.entity_id
_entity_poly.type
_entity_poly.pdbx_seq_one_letter_code
_entity_poly.pdbx_strand_id
1 'polypeptide(L)'
;MADGKAYQEVSLQPNWRQLLIDEGMSMLGALALLVAGGLDGVPAHTLLLCLGLALVAKVCYRLLYLKRMEYTITGEQLVYEHGVFSRSRDYIELYRVVDFDEKRNFLQLLLGLKTIVVHSGDRTMPKLRIIGIREDAQVVECLRERVAYNRKRMNIHEFANYR
;
A
#
# COMPACT_ATOMS: atom_id res chain seq x y z
N MET A 1 3.65 37.96 -2.24
CA MET A 1 2.43 37.21 -1.88
C MET A 1 2.47 35.93 -2.71
N ALA A 2 2.80 34.80 -2.10
CA ALA A 2 2.77 33.51 -2.79
C ALA A 2 1.31 33.07 -2.84
N ASP A 3 0.77 33.02 -4.03
CA ASP A 3 -0.58 32.53 -4.33
C ASP A 3 -0.65 31.07 -3.82
N GLY A 4 -1.30 30.87 -2.69
CA GLY A 4 -1.42 29.58 -2.07
C GLY A 4 -2.41 28.73 -2.87
N LYS A 5 -1.91 27.97 -3.87
CA LYS A 5 -2.71 26.98 -4.58
C LYS A 5 -3.25 25.99 -3.55
N ALA A 6 -4.51 26.09 -3.18
CA ALA A 6 -5.17 25.17 -2.28
C ALA A 6 -5.37 23.83 -3.01
N TYR A 7 -4.51 22.86 -2.71
CA TYR A 7 -4.68 21.51 -3.24
C TYR A 7 -5.75 20.78 -2.45
N GLN A 8 -6.71 20.19 -3.14
CA GLN A 8 -7.70 19.31 -2.53
C GLN A 8 -7.00 18.03 -2.02
N GLU A 9 -7.36 17.59 -0.83
CA GLU A 9 -6.86 16.32 -0.28
C GLU A 9 -7.34 15.15 -1.14
N VAL A 10 -6.42 14.22 -1.42
CA VAL A 10 -6.69 12.99 -2.16
C VAL A 10 -6.44 11.82 -1.24
N SER A 11 -7.51 11.12 -0.86
CA SER A 11 -7.42 9.88 -0.10
C SER A 11 -7.45 8.67 -1.03
N LEU A 12 -6.55 7.73 -0.80
CA LEU A 12 -6.37 6.49 -1.55
C LEU A 12 -6.41 5.32 -0.59
N GLN A 13 -7.16 4.30 -0.94
CA GLN A 13 -7.21 3.05 -0.20
C GLN A 13 -6.83 1.89 -1.12
N PRO A 14 -6.12 0.87 -0.60
CA PRO A 14 -5.83 -0.33 -1.36
C PRO A 14 -7.11 -1.03 -1.81
N ASN A 15 -7.13 -1.48 -3.04
CA ASN A 15 -8.23 -2.27 -3.56
C ASN A 15 -8.23 -3.67 -2.91
N TRP A 16 -9.41 -4.21 -2.59
CA TRP A 16 -9.56 -5.52 -1.98
C TRP A 16 -8.96 -6.66 -2.81
N ARG A 17 -8.86 -6.49 -4.15
CA ARG A 17 -8.20 -7.45 -5.05
C ARG A 17 -6.73 -7.66 -4.72
N GLN A 18 -6.09 -6.70 -4.05
CA GLN A 18 -4.72 -6.85 -3.56
C GLN A 18 -4.61 -8.00 -2.54
N LEU A 19 -5.67 -8.25 -1.76
CA LEU A 19 -5.71 -9.40 -0.84
C LEU A 19 -5.56 -10.74 -1.58
N LEU A 20 -6.18 -10.88 -2.75
CA LEU A 20 -6.07 -12.10 -3.56
C LEU A 20 -4.63 -12.34 -4.04
N ILE A 21 -3.89 -11.27 -4.28
CA ILE A 21 -2.48 -11.33 -4.68
C ILE A 21 -1.60 -11.73 -3.51
N ASP A 22 -1.83 -11.09 -2.35
CA ASP A 22 -1.00 -11.27 -1.16
C ASP A 22 -1.29 -12.58 -0.43
N GLU A 23 -2.54 -13.01 -0.36
CA GLU A 23 -3.00 -14.14 0.46
C GLU A 23 -3.67 -15.26 -0.34
N GLY A 24 -3.68 -15.22 -1.68
CA GLY A 24 -4.33 -16.23 -2.51
C GLY A 24 -3.86 -17.66 -2.21
N MET A 25 -2.56 -17.88 -2.06
CA MET A 25 -2.01 -19.19 -1.68
C MET A 25 -2.43 -19.62 -0.26
N SER A 26 -2.50 -18.66 0.68
CA SER A 26 -2.99 -18.94 2.04
C SER A 26 -4.48 -19.31 2.03
N MET A 27 -5.28 -18.68 1.16
CA MET A 27 -6.71 -19.00 1.00
C MET A 27 -6.91 -20.41 0.42
N LEU A 28 -6.14 -20.77 -0.61
CA LEU A 28 -6.17 -22.12 -1.20
C LEU A 28 -5.69 -23.17 -0.18
N GLY A 29 -4.62 -22.88 0.56
CA GLY A 29 -4.11 -23.74 1.62
C GLY A 29 -5.14 -23.95 2.75
N ALA A 30 -5.80 -22.88 3.18
CA ALA A 30 -6.87 -22.97 4.19
C ALA A 30 -8.02 -23.86 3.73
N LEU A 31 -8.48 -23.66 2.48
CA LEU A 31 -9.53 -24.47 1.88
C LEU A 31 -9.14 -25.96 1.83
N ALA A 32 -7.92 -26.26 1.33
CA ALA A 32 -7.42 -27.63 1.23
C ALA A 32 -7.34 -28.32 2.62
N LEU A 33 -6.82 -27.60 3.63
CA LEU A 33 -6.73 -28.14 5.00
C LEU A 33 -8.10 -28.36 5.64
N LEU A 34 -9.06 -27.47 5.43
CA LEU A 34 -10.40 -27.62 5.96
C LEU A 34 -11.13 -28.78 5.28
N VAL A 35 -10.99 -28.93 3.96
CA VAL A 35 -11.57 -30.07 3.23
C VAL A 35 -10.95 -31.39 3.70
N ALA A 36 -9.61 -31.48 3.76
CA ALA A 36 -8.92 -32.70 4.19
C ALA A 36 -9.23 -33.04 5.64
N GLY A 37 -9.34 -32.06 6.53
CA GLY A 37 -9.70 -32.27 7.93
C GLY A 37 -11.18 -32.62 8.16
N GLY A 38 -12.05 -32.30 7.17
CA GLY A 38 -13.48 -32.70 7.23
C GLY A 38 -13.78 -34.08 6.66
N LEU A 39 -12.78 -34.77 6.07
CA LEU A 39 -12.98 -36.13 5.55
C LEU A 39 -12.81 -37.17 6.64
N ASP A 40 -13.74 -38.15 6.69
CA ASP A 40 -13.68 -39.30 7.62
C ASP A 40 -12.47 -40.18 7.28
N GLY A 41 -11.77 -40.64 8.31
CA GLY A 41 -10.64 -41.58 8.18
C GLY A 41 -9.30 -40.97 7.91
N VAL A 42 -9.19 -39.62 7.81
CA VAL A 42 -7.90 -38.94 7.67
C VAL A 42 -7.21 -38.91 9.05
N PRO A 43 -5.95 -39.42 9.16
CA PRO A 43 -5.21 -39.31 10.42
C PRO A 43 -4.93 -37.82 10.73
N ALA A 44 -5.02 -37.48 12.03
CA ALA A 44 -4.82 -36.10 12.51
C ALA A 44 -5.82 -35.04 11.95
N HIS A 45 -7.07 -35.46 11.61
CA HIS A 45 -8.12 -34.55 11.11
C HIS A 45 -8.30 -33.28 11.96
N THR A 46 -8.27 -33.43 13.30
CA THR A 46 -8.37 -32.28 14.21
C THR A 46 -7.23 -31.28 14.04
N LEU A 47 -6.01 -31.75 13.83
CA LEU A 47 -4.86 -30.90 13.58
C LEU A 47 -5.01 -30.12 12.26
N LEU A 48 -5.47 -30.81 11.20
CA LEU A 48 -5.71 -30.17 9.90
C LEU A 48 -6.78 -29.09 9.99
N LEU A 49 -7.90 -29.36 10.73
CA LEU A 49 -8.93 -28.36 10.97
C LEU A 49 -8.38 -27.15 11.74
N CYS A 50 -7.61 -27.36 12.81
CA CYS A 50 -7.02 -26.28 13.58
C CYS A 50 -6.08 -25.42 12.71
N LEU A 51 -5.23 -26.03 11.87
CA LEU A 51 -4.35 -25.30 10.96
C LEU A 51 -5.14 -24.53 9.89
N GLY A 52 -6.18 -25.14 9.32
CA GLY A 52 -7.08 -24.49 8.36
C GLY A 52 -7.75 -23.26 8.96
N LEU A 53 -8.30 -23.39 10.18
CA LEU A 53 -8.92 -22.26 10.90
C LEU A 53 -7.91 -21.16 11.23
N ALA A 54 -6.69 -21.52 11.60
CA ALA A 54 -5.62 -20.53 11.84
C ALA A 54 -5.28 -19.74 10.58
N LEU A 55 -5.22 -20.40 9.40
CA LEU A 55 -5.03 -19.71 8.13
C LEU A 55 -6.21 -18.80 7.78
N VAL A 56 -7.45 -19.22 8.01
CA VAL A 56 -8.63 -18.36 7.82
C VAL A 56 -8.54 -17.13 8.71
N ALA A 57 -8.21 -17.29 9.98
CA ALA A 57 -8.05 -16.17 10.91
C ALA A 57 -6.95 -15.20 10.44
N LYS A 58 -5.82 -15.72 9.94
CA LYS A 58 -4.76 -14.91 9.32
C LYS A 58 -5.29 -14.10 8.13
N VAL A 59 -6.00 -14.72 7.20
CA VAL A 59 -6.57 -14.06 6.02
C VAL A 59 -7.58 -12.98 6.43
N CYS A 60 -8.44 -13.25 7.39
CA CYS A 60 -9.39 -12.29 7.94
C CYS A 60 -8.65 -11.07 8.55
N TYR A 61 -7.60 -11.31 9.32
CA TYR A 61 -6.78 -10.22 9.87
C TYR A 61 -6.15 -9.38 8.77
N ARG A 62 -5.58 -9.99 7.72
CA ARG A 62 -4.98 -9.30 6.58
C ARG A 62 -6.02 -8.46 5.81
N LEU A 63 -7.24 -8.97 5.65
CA LEU A 63 -8.35 -8.23 5.05
C LEU A 63 -8.70 -6.98 5.87
N LEU A 64 -8.81 -7.11 7.19
CA LEU A 64 -9.06 -6.00 8.09
C LEU A 64 -7.92 -4.97 8.03
N TYR A 65 -6.68 -5.44 8.02
CA TYR A 65 -5.51 -4.58 7.90
C TYR A 65 -5.52 -3.79 6.59
N LEU A 66 -5.78 -4.46 5.46
CA LEU A 66 -5.83 -3.81 4.13
C LEU A 66 -6.93 -2.75 4.06
N LYS A 67 -8.11 -3.03 4.63
CA LYS A 67 -9.23 -2.08 4.67
C LYS A 67 -8.99 -0.88 5.59
N ARG A 68 -8.04 -0.99 6.52
CA ARG A 68 -7.68 0.08 7.46
C ARG A 68 -6.47 0.90 6.99
N MET A 69 -5.84 0.48 5.90
CA MET A 69 -4.76 1.26 5.28
C MET A 69 -5.36 2.42 4.49
N GLU A 70 -4.81 3.60 4.70
CA GLU A 70 -5.19 4.82 3.98
C GLU A 70 -3.95 5.66 3.67
N TYR A 71 -3.92 6.17 2.45
CA TYR A 71 -2.87 7.08 1.99
C TYR A 71 -3.52 8.41 1.65
N THR A 72 -3.22 9.45 2.41
CA THR A 72 -3.76 10.79 2.18
C THR A 72 -2.67 11.71 1.64
N ILE A 73 -2.90 12.25 0.44
CA ILE A 73 -2.01 13.21 -0.19
C ILE A 73 -2.61 14.60 0.05
N THR A 74 -1.98 15.37 0.93
CA THR A 74 -2.33 16.77 1.16
C THR A 74 -1.54 17.70 0.22
N GLY A 75 -1.67 19.00 0.39
CA GLY A 75 -0.86 19.96 -0.36
C GLY A 75 0.64 19.90 -0.05
N GLU A 76 1.03 19.46 1.15
CA GLU A 76 2.41 19.54 1.66
C GLU A 76 2.98 18.19 2.09
N GLN A 77 2.13 17.23 2.44
CA GLN A 77 2.51 15.95 3.05
C GLN A 77 1.81 14.78 2.38
N LEU A 78 2.49 13.63 2.39
CA LEU A 78 1.92 12.31 2.14
C LEU A 78 1.79 11.60 3.48
N VAL A 79 0.57 11.33 3.90
CA VAL A 79 0.24 10.68 5.17
C VAL A 79 -0.11 9.22 4.91
N TYR A 80 0.50 8.30 5.63
CA TYR A 80 0.20 6.89 5.60
C TYR A 80 -0.36 6.42 6.92
N GLU A 81 -1.65 6.08 6.95
CA GLU A 81 -2.32 5.50 8.11
C GLU A 81 -2.44 3.99 7.96
N HIS A 82 -2.10 3.27 9.01
CA HIS A 82 -2.19 1.82 9.02
C HIS A 82 -2.42 1.25 10.43
N GLY A 83 -2.80 -0.03 10.49
CA GLY A 83 -3.01 -0.78 11.72
C GLY A 83 -4.47 -1.12 11.99
N VAL A 84 -4.70 -2.25 12.69
CA VAL A 84 -6.03 -2.77 13.04
C VAL A 84 -6.40 -2.40 14.46
N PHE A 85 -5.58 -2.81 15.43
CA PHE A 85 -5.81 -2.58 16.88
C PHE A 85 -5.16 -1.31 17.37
N SER A 86 -4.00 -0.95 16.82
CA SER A 86 -3.31 0.30 17.06
C SER A 86 -3.16 1.01 15.74
N ARG A 87 -3.50 2.29 15.67
CA ARG A 87 -3.31 3.12 14.47
C ARG A 87 -2.00 3.85 14.56
N SER A 88 -1.20 3.73 13.51
CA SER A 88 0.00 4.52 13.29
C SER A 88 -0.21 5.45 12.10
N ARG A 89 0.37 6.64 12.19
CA ARG A 89 0.41 7.62 11.10
C ARG A 89 1.84 7.99 10.83
N ASP A 90 2.26 7.78 9.61
CA ASP A 90 3.57 8.16 9.13
C ASP A 90 3.43 9.32 8.15
N TYR A 91 4.32 10.30 8.25
CA TYR A 91 4.27 11.53 7.46
C TYR A 91 5.53 11.64 6.62
N ILE A 92 5.35 11.93 5.34
CA ILE A 92 6.44 12.28 4.42
C ILE A 92 6.17 13.67 3.88
N GLU A 93 7.07 14.60 4.13
CA GLU A 93 7.05 15.93 3.53
C GLU A 93 7.30 15.84 2.04
N LEU A 94 6.41 16.38 1.22
CA LEU A 94 6.48 16.24 -0.24
C LEU A 94 7.77 16.85 -0.83
N TYR A 95 8.32 17.90 -0.23
CA TYR A 95 9.58 18.47 -0.70
C TYR A 95 10.79 17.54 -0.52
N ARG A 96 10.69 16.53 0.38
CA ARG A 96 11.72 15.50 0.60
C ARG A 96 11.63 14.31 -0.34
N VAL A 97 10.56 14.21 -1.10
CA VAL A 97 10.39 13.11 -2.06
C VAL A 97 11.41 13.28 -3.19
N VAL A 98 12.18 12.23 -3.46
CA VAL A 98 13.27 12.22 -4.44
C VAL A 98 12.80 11.65 -5.78
N ASP A 99 12.14 10.49 -5.74
CA ASP A 99 11.75 9.77 -6.95
C ASP A 99 10.52 8.90 -6.72
N PHE A 100 9.92 8.45 -7.84
CA PHE A 100 8.76 7.57 -7.88
C PHE A 100 9.00 6.40 -8.82
N ASP A 101 8.80 5.18 -8.32
CA ASP A 101 8.75 3.97 -9.13
C ASP A 101 7.30 3.47 -9.22
N GLU A 102 6.83 3.14 -10.40
CA GLU A 102 5.60 2.39 -10.60
C GLU A 102 5.94 0.92 -10.90
N LYS A 103 5.45 0.02 -10.06
CA LYS A 103 5.72 -1.42 -10.18
C LYS A 103 4.41 -2.19 -10.31
N ARG A 104 4.42 -3.18 -11.19
CA ARG A 104 3.32 -4.11 -11.39
C ARG A 104 3.88 -5.52 -11.46
N ASN A 105 3.41 -6.40 -10.62
CA ASN A 105 3.67 -7.82 -10.79
C ASN A 105 2.63 -8.43 -11.75
N PHE A 106 2.83 -9.66 -12.19
CA PHE A 106 1.95 -10.34 -13.15
C PHE A 106 0.49 -10.38 -12.68
N LEU A 107 0.25 -10.69 -11.40
CA LEU A 107 -1.11 -10.74 -10.84
C LEU A 107 -1.74 -9.35 -10.72
N GLN A 108 -0.95 -8.33 -10.40
CA GLN A 108 -1.42 -6.95 -10.40
C GLN A 108 -1.81 -6.49 -11.80
N LEU A 109 -1.03 -6.86 -12.82
CA LEU A 109 -1.33 -6.56 -14.21
C LEU A 109 -2.67 -7.18 -14.62
N LEU A 110 -2.90 -8.46 -14.28
CA LEU A 110 -4.14 -9.17 -14.57
C LEU A 110 -5.37 -8.56 -13.86
N LEU A 111 -5.19 -8.04 -12.65
CA LEU A 111 -6.26 -7.46 -11.84
C LEU A 111 -6.42 -5.94 -12.00
N GLY A 112 -5.64 -5.31 -12.90
CA GLY A 112 -5.67 -3.86 -13.15
C GLY A 112 -5.22 -3.03 -11.93
N LEU A 113 -4.19 -3.51 -11.23
CA LEU A 113 -3.62 -2.87 -10.05
C LEU A 113 -2.15 -2.49 -10.28
N LYS A 114 -1.68 -1.53 -9.47
CA LYS A 114 -0.29 -1.11 -9.41
C LYS A 114 0.16 -0.81 -8.00
N THR A 115 1.46 -0.79 -7.81
CA THR A 115 2.13 -0.34 -6.60
C THR A 115 3.02 0.84 -6.96
N ILE A 116 2.86 1.95 -6.25
CA ILE A 116 3.71 3.12 -6.40
C ILE A 116 4.69 3.12 -5.23
N VAL A 117 5.96 3.25 -5.54
CA VAL A 117 7.03 3.34 -4.56
C VAL A 117 7.52 4.78 -4.54
N VAL A 118 7.33 5.45 -3.43
CA VAL A 118 7.80 6.80 -3.19
C VAL A 118 9.15 6.72 -2.48
N HIS A 119 10.19 7.26 -3.08
CA HIS A 119 11.51 7.39 -2.48
C HIS A 119 11.65 8.78 -1.86
N SER A 120 12.03 8.81 -0.59
CA SER A 120 12.15 10.04 0.19
C SER A 120 13.55 10.17 0.79
N GLY A 121 14.01 11.40 0.96
CA GLY A 121 15.19 11.72 1.77
C GLY A 121 14.90 11.75 3.28
N ASP A 122 13.73 11.29 3.72
CA ASP A 122 13.40 11.20 5.14
C ASP A 122 14.19 10.07 5.82
N ARG A 123 14.68 10.32 7.04
CA ARG A 123 15.49 9.36 7.81
C ARG A 123 14.66 8.20 8.36
N THR A 124 13.40 8.46 8.71
CA THR A 124 12.48 7.48 9.30
C THR A 124 11.75 6.68 8.23
N MET A 125 11.43 7.31 7.10
CA MET A 125 10.68 6.70 6.02
C MET A 125 11.34 6.94 4.65
N PRO A 126 12.49 6.33 4.39
CA PRO A 126 13.21 6.52 3.12
C PRO A 126 12.45 5.95 1.92
N LYS A 127 11.47 5.06 2.17
CA LYS A 127 10.71 4.40 1.13
C LYS A 127 9.31 4.06 1.61
N LEU A 128 8.29 4.60 0.94
CA LEU A 128 6.89 4.27 1.16
C LEU A 128 6.32 3.52 -0.05
N ARG A 129 5.58 2.45 0.20
CA ARG A 129 4.89 1.69 -0.85
C ARG A 129 3.39 1.93 -0.76
N ILE A 130 2.81 2.55 -1.78
CA ILE A 130 1.38 2.71 -1.96
C ILE A 130 0.89 1.51 -2.78
N ILE A 131 0.29 0.52 -2.12
CA ILE A 131 -0.04 -0.78 -2.72
C ILE A 131 -1.50 -0.85 -3.18
N GLY A 132 -1.76 -1.69 -4.18
CA GLY A 132 -3.12 -2.04 -4.58
C GLY A 132 -3.93 -0.87 -5.15
N ILE A 133 -3.27 0.09 -5.76
CA ILE A 133 -3.93 1.23 -6.43
C ILE A 133 -4.39 0.79 -7.81
N ARG A 134 -5.54 1.28 -8.24
CA ARG A 134 -6.06 1.03 -9.58
C ARG A 134 -5.12 1.60 -10.65
N GLU A 135 -5.01 0.89 -11.77
CA GLU A 135 -4.12 1.27 -12.86
C GLU A 135 -4.44 2.65 -13.45
N ASP A 136 -5.74 2.98 -13.56
CA ASP A 136 -6.24 4.24 -14.11
C ASP A 136 -6.00 5.48 -13.21
N ALA A 137 -5.62 5.28 -11.95
CA ALA A 137 -5.40 6.37 -11.01
C ALA A 137 -4.09 7.12 -11.30
N GLN A 138 -4.18 8.41 -11.59
CA GLN A 138 -3.04 9.31 -11.90
C GLN A 138 -2.37 9.84 -10.62
N VAL A 139 -1.96 8.92 -9.75
CA VAL A 139 -1.40 9.28 -8.43
C VAL A 139 0.00 9.87 -8.55
N VAL A 140 0.82 9.33 -9.47
CA VAL A 140 2.21 9.80 -9.67
C VAL A 140 2.21 11.23 -10.22
N GLU A 141 1.32 11.54 -11.16
CA GLU A 141 1.16 12.88 -11.71
C GLU A 141 0.76 13.88 -10.63
N CYS A 142 -0.23 13.50 -9.81
CA CYS A 142 -0.69 14.31 -8.68
C CYS A 142 0.44 14.56 -7.67
N LEU A 143 1.24 13.54 -7.34
CA LEU A 143 2.38 13.67 -6.43
C LEU A 143 3.47 14.55 -7.03
N ARG A 144 3.83 14.35 -8.32
CA ARG A 144 4.86 15.15 -9.01
C ARG A 144 4.52 16.64 -9.02
N GLU A 145 3.28 16.98 -9.34
CA GLU A 145 2.83 18.38 -9.35
C GLU A 145 3.02 19.02 -7.97
N ARG A 146 2.58 18.32 -6.91
CA ARG A 146 2.67 18.81 -5.53
C ARG A 146 4.11 18.89 -5.04
N VAL A 147 4.94 17.90 -5.36
CA VAL A 147 6.38 17.91 -5.04
C VAL A 147 7.07 19.10 -5.70
N ALA A 148 6.85 19.32 -7.00
CA ALA A 148 7.44 20.46 -7.73
C ALA A 148 7.00 21.79 -7.12
N TYR A 149 5.73 21.93 -6.77
CA TYR A 149 5.22 23.13 -6.11
C TYR A 149 5.90 23.38 -4.75
N ASN A 150 6.00 22.35 -3.90
CA ASN A 150 6.60 22.46 -2.57
C ASN A 150 8.10 22.74 -2.62
N ARG A 151 8.84 22.11 -3.55
CA ARG A 151 10.27 22.39 -3.77
C ARG A 151 10.50 23.85 -4.21
N LYS A 152 9.68 24.34 -5.15
CA LYS A 152 9.74 25.74 -5.58
C LYS A 152 9.46 26.71 -4.43
N ARG A 153 8.44 26.41 -3.60
CA ARG A 153 8.07 27.23 -2.44
C ARG A 153 9.16 27.26 -1.36
N MET A 154 9.84 26.13 -1.15
CA MET A 154 10.95 26.01 -0.19
C MET A 154 12.29 26.49 -0.75
N ASN A 155 12.32 27.01 -1.99
CA ASN A 155 13.54 27.47 -2.67
C ASN A 155 14.62 26.37 -2.81
N ILE A 156 14.20 25.10 -2.87
CA ILE A 156 15.08 23.96 -3.02
C ILE A 156 15.35 23.76 -4.52
N HIS A 157 16.55 24.11 -4.97
CA HIS A 157 17.00 23.91 -6.34
C HIS A 157 17.78 22.59 -6.41
N GLU A 158 17.39 21.68 -7.29
CA GLU A 158 18.23 20.54 -7.65
C GLU A 158 19.44 21.06 -8.43
N PHE A 159 20.62 20.97 -7.85
CA PHE A 159 21.84 21.08 -8.63
C PHE A 159 21.96 19.80 -9.47
N ALA A 160 21.56 19.88 -10.73
CA ALA A 160 21.80 18.82 -11.70
C ALA A 160 23.33 18.71 -11.86
N ASN A 161 23.94 17.76 -11.17
CA ASN A 161 25.32 17.36 -11.45
C ASN A 161 25.33 16.66 -12.81
N TYR A 162 25.50 17.45 -13.88
CA TYR A 162 25.96 16.92 -15.15
C TYR A 162 27.42 16.48 -14.98
N ARG A 163 27.62 15.19 -14.89
CA ARG A 163 28.91 14.54 -15.16
C ARG A 163 28.81 13.77 -16.45
#